data_ecd72c2391fd4da0304e5091e6b225d4
#
_entry.id   ecd72c2391fd4da0304e5091e6b225d4
#
_cell.length_a   1.000
_cell.length_b   1.000
_cell.length_c   1.000
_cell.angle_alpha   90.00
_cell.angle_beta   90.00
_cell.angle_gamma   90.00
#
_symmetry.space_group_name_H-M   'P 1'
#
loop_
_entity.id
_entity.type
_entity.pdbx_description
1 polymer ?
#
loop_
_entity_poly.entity_id
_entity_poly.type
_entity_poly.pdbx_seq_one_letter_code
_entity_poly.pdbx_strand_id
1 'polypeptide(L)'
;VNIVLDTNRLTDVLRGDSDVRAVVERASIIVIPFIALAEIRAGFLLGRRRRENEAALSRFLALPGVDVVFADHETTEVYARLFVYLRNAGTPIPTNDLWIASIAAQHHLLLLTRDAHFQELPQILKA
;
A
#
# COMPACT_ATOMS: atom_id res chain seq x y z
N VAL A 1 7.23 -8.53 -12.15
CA VAL A 1 6.54 -8.65 -10.87
C VAL A 1 5.70 -7.41 -10.63
N ASN A 2 4.46 -7.62 -10.24
CA ASN A 2 3.52 -6.54 -9.92
C ASN A 2 3.39 -6.44 -8.41
N ILE A 3 3.63 -5.25 -7.87
CA ILE A 3 3.66 -5.02 -6.43
C ILE A 3 2.66 -3.93 -6.03
N VAL A 4 2.27 -3.98 -4.76
CA VAL A 4 1.53 -2.91 -4.10
C VAL A 4 2.34 -2.45 -2.89
N LEU A 5 2.43 -1.15 -2.70
CA LEU A 5 3.15 -0.56 -1.57
C LEU A 5 2.17 -0.20 -0.46
N ASP A 6 2.49 -0.56 0.78
CA ASP A 6 1.79 0.01 1.92
C ASP A 6 2.30 1.43 2.19
N THR A 7 1.69 2.12 3.15
CA THR A 7 2.01 3.52 3.43
C THR A 7 3.47 3.71 3.83
N ASN A 8 4.00 2.83 4.69
CA ASN A 8 5.38 2.93 5.15
C ASN A 8 6.38 2.71 4.03
N ARG A 9 6.11 1.75 3.15
CA ARG A 9 6.98 1.50 2.00
C ARG A 9 6.93 2.61 0.98
N LEU A 10 5.76 3.22 0.77
CA LEU A 10 5.65 4.42 -0.05
C LEU A 10 6.50 5.56 0.51
N THR A 11 6.43 5.77 1.82
CA THR A 11 7.28 6.76 2.51
C THR A 11 8.77 6.45 2.27
N ASP A 12 9.16 5.18 2.42
CA ASP A 12 10.55 4.76 2.22
C ASP A 12 11.03 5.07 0.79
N VAL A 13 10.18 4.80 -0.21
CA VAL A 13 10.49 5.12 -1.62
C VAL A 13 10.75 6.61 -1.80
N LEU A 14 9.87 7.44 -1.25
CA LEU A 14 10.00 8.90 -1.38
C LEU A 14 11.22 9.45 -0.66
N ARG A 15 11.67 8.78 0.40
CA ARG A 15 12.91 9.14 1.12
C ARG A 15 14.17 8.62 0.45
N GLY A 16 14.05 7.81 -0.59
CA GLY A 16 15.18 7.25 -1.31
C GLY A 16 15.84 6.05 -0.65
N ASP A 17 15.09 5.29 0.16
CA ASP A 17 15.59 4.05 0.77
C ASP A 17 16.09 3.10 -0.32
N SER A 18 17.34 2.63 -0.20
CA SER A 18 17.98 1.84 -1.24
C SER A 18 17.40 0.44 -1.40
N ASP A 19 16.97 -0.19 -0.30
CA ASP A 19 16.42 -1.55 -0.34
C ASP A 19 15.07 -1.56 -1.05
N VAL A 20 14.20 -0.62 -0.74
CA VAL A 20 12.90 -0.48 -1.38
C VAL A 20 13.06 -0.08 -2.83
N ARG A 21 13.98 0.84 -3.10
CA ARG A 21 14.24 1.29 -4.47
C ARG A 21 14.63 0.12 -5.38
N ALA A 22 15.48 -0.78 -4.90
CA ALA A 22 15.89 -1.94 -5.67
C ALA A 22 14.71 -2.84 -6.06
N VAL A 23 13.75 -3.02 -5.16
CA VAL A 23 12.53 -3.80 -5.45
C VAL A 23 11.64 -3.06 -6.45
N VAL A 24 11.44 -1.76 -6.24
CA VAL A 24 10.61 -0.92 -7.11
C VAL A 24 11.15 -0.90 -8.54
N GLU A 25 12.47 -0.78 -8.70
CA GLU A 25 13.10 -0.75 -10.03
C GLU A 25 12.92 -2.05 -10.81
N ARG A 26 12.72 -3.18 -10.13
CA ARG A 26 12.48 -4.48 -10.76
C ARG A 26 11.01 -4.75 -11.05
N ALA A 27 10.11 -3.96 -10.49
CA ALA A 27 8.69 -4.17 -10.66
C ALA A 27 8.23 -3.68 -12.04
N SER A 28 7.33 -4.42 -12.65
CA SER A 28 6.69 -4.00 -13.90
C SER A 28 5.56 -3.01 -13.64
N ILE A 29 4.77 -3.28 -12.60
CA ILE A 29 3.66 -2.43 -12.17
C ILE A 29 3.79 -2.22 -10.67
N ILE A 30 3.64 -0.95 -10.27
CA ILE A 30 3.66 -0.54 -8.88
C ILE A 30 2.31 0.12 -8.60
N VAL A 31 1.54 -0.51 -7.71
CA VAL A 31 0.22 -0.02 -7.31
C VAL A 31 0.33 0.73 -5.99
N ILE A 32 -0.24 1.92 -5.97
CA ILE A 32 -0.38 2.73 -4.76
C ILE A 32 -1.85 2.70 -4.38
N PRO A 33 -2.22 2.03 -3.27
CA PRO A 33 -3.60 2.05 -2.80
C PRO A 33 -4.02 3.46 -2.39
N PHE A 34 -5.25 3.84 -2.71
CA PHE A 34 -5.76 5.17 -2.38
C PHE A 34 -5.61 5.51 -0.89
N ILE A 35 -5.74 4.53 0.00
CA ILE A 35 -5.57 4.72 1.44
C ILE A 35 -4.13 5.12 1.79
N ALA A 36 -3.14 4.46 1.18
CA ALA A 36 -1.74 4.82 1.39
C ALA A 36 -1.47 6.25 0.94
N LEU A 37 -2.06 6.65 -0.19
CA LEU A 37 -1.94 8.02 -0.68
C LEU A 37 -2.57 9.02 0.29
N ALA A 38 -3.75 8.70 0.83
CA ALA A 38 -4.42 9.55 1.81
C ALA A 38 -3.61 9.69 3.10
N GLU A 39 -3.08 8.58 3.62
CA GLU A 39 -2.29 8.61 4.84
C GLU A 39 -0.99 9.41 4.68
N ILE A 40 -0.30 9.25 3.55
CA ILE A 40 0.95 9.98 3.32
C ILE A 40 0.69 11.48 3.18
N ARG A 41 -0.40 11.88 2.51
CA ARG A 41 -0.77 13.29 2.38
C ARG A 41 -1.16 13.91 3.72
N ALA A 42 -1.86 13.16 4.58
CA ALA A 42 -2.12 13.60 5.95
C ALA A 42 -0.82 13.86 6.70
N GLY A 43 0.16 12.98 6.56
CA GLY A 43 1.49 13.17 7.13
C GLY A 43 2.18 14.43 6.61
N PHE A 44 2.06 14.73 5.32
CA PHE A 44 2.63 15.95 4.74
C PHE A 44 2.02 17.22 5.34
N LEU A 45 0.69 17.21 5.55
CA LEU A 45 -0.01 18.35 6.16
C LEU A 45 0.41 18.58 7.61
N LEU A 46 0.75 17.53 8.33
CA LEU A 46 1.20 17.63 9.72
C LEU A 46 2.68 18.02 9.83
N GLY A 47 3.45 17.86 8.76
CA GLY A 47 4.88 18.14 8.74
C GLY A 47 5.20 19.54 8.25
N ARG A 48 6.50 19.81 8.10
CA ARG A 48 7.04 21.14 7.73
C ARG A 48 7.46 21.25 6.27
N ARG A 49 7.53 20.13 5.56
CA ARG A 49 8.08 20.08 4.19
C ARG A 49 7.01 19.65 3.18
N ARG A 50 5.79 20.11 3.40
CA ARG A 50 4.62 19.74 2.61
C ARG A 50 4.85 19.92 1.10
N ARG A 51 5.33 21.10 0.70
CA ARG A 51 5.52 21.44 -0.71
C ARG A 51 6.55 20.52 -1.38
N GLU A 52 7.67 20.29 -0.71
CA GLU A 52 8.74 19.42 -1.20
C GLU A 52 8.26 17.97 -1.27
N ASN A 53 7.55 17.51 -0.27
CA ASN A 53 7.04 16.15 -0.20
C ASN A 53 5.97 15.90 -1.27
N GLU A 54 5.05 16.84 -1.49
CA GLU A 54 4.06 16.74 -2.57
C GLU A 54 4.73 16.73 -3.94
N ALA A 55 5.80 17.50 -4.13
CA ALA A 55 6.54 17.49 -5.38
C ALA A 55 7.21 16.13 -5.63
N ALA A 56 7.81 15.55 -4.60
CA ALA A 56 8.42 14.21 -4.68
C ALA A 56 7.36 13.14 -4.99
N LEU A 57 6.22 13.21 -4.34
CA LEU A 57 5.11 12.29 -4.61
C LEU A 57 4.62 12.41 -6.05
N SER A 58 4.42 13.64 -6.54
CA SER A 58 3.97 13.87 -7.91
C SER A 58 4.94 13.29 -8.94
N ARG A 59 6.25 13.45 -8.71
CA ARG A 59 7.27 12.87 -9.59
C ARG A 59 7.20 11.34 -9.60
N PHE A 60 7.01 10.74 -8.44
CA PHE A 60 6.90 9.28 -8.34
C PHE A 60 5.65 8.77 -9.06
N LEU A 61 4.51 9.40 -8.83
CA LEU A 61 3.23 9.00 -9.45
C LEU A 61 3.24 9.18 -10.98
N ALA A 62 4.11 10.03 -11.50
CA ALA A 62 4.23 10.26 -12.95
C ALA A 62 5.12 9.22 -13.65
N LEU A 63 5.83 8.37 -12.91
CA LEU A 63 6.69 7.36 -13.51
C LEU A 63 5.88 6.30 -14.26
N PRO A 64 6.39 5.78 -15.39
CA PRO A 64 5.74 4.67 -16.07
C PRO A 64 5.57 3.45 -15.15
N GLY A 65 4.42 2.81 -15.21
CA GLY A 65 4.14 1.63 -14.40
C GLY A 65 3.67 1.91 -12.98
N VAL A 66 3.58 3.15 -12.56
CA VAL A 66 3.05 3.53 -11.24
C VAL A 66 1.60 3.96 -11.40
N ASP A 67 0.69 3.27 -10.72
CA ASP A 67 -0.75 3.52 -10.77
C ASP A 67 -1.35 3.64 -9.38
N VAL A 68 -2.24 4.61 -9.20
CA VAL A 68 -3.07 4.71 -7.98
C VAL A 68 -4.33 3.90 -8.21
N VAL A 69 -4.66 3.03 -7.26
CA VAL A 69 -5.85 2.17 -7.34
C VAL A 69 -6.82 2.56 -6.23
N PHE A 70 -8.07 2.77 -6.62
CA PHE A 70 -9.16 3.09 -5.72
C PHE A 70 -10.00 1.85 -5.45
N ALA A 71 -10.72 1.84 -4.34
CA ALA A 71 -11.69 0.79 -4.05
C ALA A 71 -12.87 0.87 -5.02
N ASP A 72 -13.30 -0.28 -5.51
CA ASP A 72 -14.52 -0.41 -6.29
C ASP A 72 -15.49 -1.38 -5.60
N HIS A 73 -16.54 -1.76 -6.29
CA HIS A 73 -17.55 -2.64 -5.71
C HIS A 73 -16.96 -4.00 -5.29
N GLU A 74 -16.11 -4.58 -6.12
CA GLU A 74 -15.46 -5.86 -5.81
C GLU A 74 -14.54 -5.74 -4.60
N THR A 75 -13.87 -4.60 -4.42
CA THR A 75 -13.02 -4.37 -3.24
C THR A 75 -13.82 -4.53 -1.95
N THR A 76 -15.07 -4.08 -1.93
CA THR A 76 -15.92 -4.20 -0.74
C THR A 76 -16.20 -5.66 -0.39
N GLU A 77 -16.36 -6.51 -1.38
CA GLU A 77 -16.57 -7.94 -1.17
C GLU A 77 -15.31 -8.63 -0.63
N VAL A 78 -14.15 -8.28 -1.19
CA VAL A 78 -12.87 -8.78 -0.69
C VAL A 78 -12.64 -8.33 0.75
N TYR A 79 -12.86 -7.05 1.04
CA TYR A 79 -12.75 -6.49 2.39
C TYR A 79 -13.61 -7.27 3.37
N ALA A 80 -14.88 -7.53 3.02
CA ALA A 80 -15.79 -8.23 3.91
C ALA A 80 -15.31 -9.66 4.24
N ARG A 81 -14.78 -10.37 3.24
CA ARG A 81 -14.23 -11.71 3.47
C ARG A 81 -13.00 -11.70 4.37
N LEU A 82 -12.08 -10.77 4.16
CA LEU A 82 -10.89 -10.64 4.99
C LEU A 82 -11.25 -10.21 6.41
N PHE A 83 -12.21 -9.32 6.56
CA PHE A 83 -12.69 -8.88 7.87
C PHE A 83 -13.23 -10.06 8.68
N VAL A 84 -14.07 -10.88 8.07
CA VAL A 84 -14.65 -12.05 8.73
C VAL A 84 -13.58 -13.07 9.10
N TYR A 85 -12.63 -13.31 8.20
CA TYR A 85 -11.49 -14.19 8.48
C TYR A 85 -10.71 -13.73 9.72
N LEU A 86 -10.37 -12.47 9.80
CA LEU A 86 -9.61 -11.91 10.91
C LEU A 86 -10.40 -11.97 12.22
N ARG A 87 -11.68 -11.67 12.16
CA ARG A 87 -12.55 -11.75 13.34
C ARG A 87 -12.63 -13.18 13.87
N ASN A 88 -12.81 -14.15 13.01
CA ASN A 88 -12.89 -15.56 13.40
C ASN A 88 -11.55 -16.07 13.95
N ALA A 89 -10.45 -15.55 13.47
CA ALA A 89 -9.11 -15.87 13.96
C ALA A 89 -8.77 -15.16 15.28
N GLY A 90 -9.55 -14.13 15.66
CA GLY A 90 -9.28 -13.33 16.85
C GLY A 90 -8.11 -12.35 16.69
N THR A 91 -7.77 -12.00 15.45
CA THR A 91 -6.61 -11.17 15.13
C THR A 91 -6.99 -9.97 14.25
N PRO A 92 -7.83 -9.03 14.74
CA PRO A 92 -8.19 -7.87 13.93
C PRO A 92 -6.96 -7.00 13.62
N ILE A 93 -7.01 -6.34 12.47
CA ILE A 93 -5.98 -5.37 12.08
C ILE A 93 -6.63 -3.99 11.87
N PRO A 94 -5.83 -2.90 11.84
CA PRO A 94 -6.38 -1.57 11.58
C PRO A 94 -7.13 -1.51 10.24
N THR A 95 -8.21 -0.71 10.22
CA THR A 95 -9.08 -0.60 9.04
C THR A 95 -8.33 -0.19 7.78
N ASN A 96 -7.39 0.76 7.89
CA ASN A 96 -6.62 1.20 6.73
C ASN A 96 -5.74 0.07 6.16
N ASP A 97 -5.13 -0.73 7.03
CA ASP A 97 -4.35 -1.88 6.60
C ASP A 97 -5.24 -2.92 5.91
N LEU A 98 -6.47 -3.08 6.40
CA LEU A 98 -7.43 -4.00 5.80
C LEU A 98 -7.82 -3.56 4.38
N TRP A 99 -7.96 -2.25 4.13
CA TRP A 99 -8.19 -1.75 2.77
C TRP A 99 -7.01 -2.01 1.85
N ILE A 100 -5.79 -1.82 2.35
CA ILE A 100 -4.58 -2.11 1.57
C ILE A 100 -4.51 -3.60 1.22
N ALA A 101 -4.75 -4.46 2.21
CA ALA A 101 -4.78 -5.92 2.00
C ALA A 101 -5.86 -6.32 0.99
N SER A 102 -7.02 -5.66 1.05
CA SER A 102 -8.12 -5.94 0.13
C SER A 102 -7.76 -5.64 -1.32
N ILE A 103 -7.07 -4.53 -1.56
CA ILE A 103 -6.59 -4.18 -2.90
C ILE A 103 -5.52 -5.17 -3.36
N ALA A 104 -4.60 -5.56 -2.49
CA ALA A 104 -3.58 -6.56 -2.80
C ALA A 104 -4.21 -7.89 -3.21
N ALA A 105 -5.20 -8.36 -2.45
CA ALA A 105 -5.89 -9.61 -2.75
C ALA A 105 -6.73 -9.54 -4.02
N GLN A 106 -7.49 -8.46 -4.19
CA GLN A 106 -8.35 -8.26 -5.34
C GLN A 106 -7.57 -8.31 -6.66
N HIS A 107 -6.42 -7.68 -6.69
CA HIS A 107 -5.60 -7.54 -7.91
C HIS A 107 -4.44 -8.54 -7.98
N HIS A 108 -4.38 -9.49 -7.07
CA HIS A 108 -3.33 -10.53 -7.01
C HIS A 108 -1.92 -9.94 -7.03
N LEU A 109 -1.70 -8.91 -6.21
CA LEU A 109 -0.44 -8.20 -6.13
C LEU A 109 0.40 -8.67 -4.95
N LEU A 110 1.71 -8.62 -5.11
CA LEU A 110 2.64 -8.87 -4.02
C LEU A 110 2.72 -7.62 -3.15
N LEU A 111 2.33 -7.75 -1.87
CA LEU A 111 2.36 -6.64 -0.93
C LEU A 111 3.78 -6.43 -0.41
N LEU A 112 4.34 -5.28 -0.70
CA LEU A 112 5.62 -4.85 -0.14
C LEU A 112 5.35 -4.11 1.17
N THR A 113 5.70 -4.75 2.28
CA THR A 113 5.42 -4.24 3.62
C THR A 113 6.48 -4.71 4.62
N ARG A 114 6.68 -3.93 5.68
CA ARG A 114 7.41 -4.35 6.87
C ARG A 114 6.53 -4.33 8.12
N ASP A 115 5.22 -4.19 7.92
CA ASP A 115 4.25 -4.13 9.01
C ASP A 115 3.78 -5.54 9.38
N ALA A 116 3.91 -5.88 10.66
CA ALA A 116 3.52 -7.20 11.18
C ALA A 116 2.02 -7.47 11.09
N HIS A 117 1.17 -6.45 10.99
CA HIS A 117 -0.29 -6.64 10.87
C HIS A 117 -0.67 -7.57 9.72
N PHE A 118 0.04 -7.47 8.58
CA PHE A 118 -0.28 -8.27 7.39
C PHE A 118 0.07 -9.74 7.53
N GLN A 119 0.86 -10.13 8.53
CA GLN A 119 1.16 -11.53 8.80
C GLN A 119 -0.07 -12.31 9.27
N GLU A 120 -1.08 -11.60 9.78
CA GLU A 120 -2.36 -12.21 10.17
C GLU A 120 -3.22 -12.63 8.97
N LEU A 121 -2.78 -12.31 7.76
CA LEU A 121 -3.46 -12.64 6.51
C LEU A 121 -2.55 -13.51 5.64
N PRO A 122 -2.52 -14.85 5.87
CA PRO A 122 -1.66 -15.74 5.09
C PRO A 122 -2.01 -15.81 3.60
N GLN A 123 -3.24 -15.45 3.24
CA GLN A 123 -3.70 -15.42 1.85
C GLN A 123 -3.14 -14.25 1.04
N ILE A 124 -2.47 -13.28 1.68
CA ILE A 124 -1.82 -12.16 1.00
C ILE A 124 -0.34 -12.51 0.81
N LEU A 125 0.13 -12.45 -0.43
CA LEU A 125 1.54 -12.63 -0.73
C LEU A 125 2.30 -11.37 -0.32
N LYS A 126 3.42 -11.54 0.40
CA LYS A 126 4.22 -10.45 0.94
C LYS A 126 5.66 -10.55 0.45
N ALA A 127 6.26 -9.39 0.30
CA ALA A 127 7.68 -9.29 -0.04
C ALA A 127 8.44 -8.54 1.04
#